data_512d4fffc70103aa6b82d6dab5373d1a
#
_entry.id   512d4fffc70103aa6b82d6dab5373d1a
#
_cell.length_a   1.000
_cell.length_b   1.000
_cell.length_c   1.000
_cell.angle_alpha   90.00
_cell.angle_beta   90.00
_cell.angle_gamma   90.00
#
_symmetry.space_group_name_H-M   'P 1'
#
loop_
_entity.id
_entity.type
_entity.pdbx_description
1 polymer ?
#
loop_
_entity_poly.entity_id
_entity_poly.type
_entity_poly.pdbx_seq_one_letter_code
_entity_poly.pdbx_strand_id
1 'polypeptide(L)'
;MGKLINDEGLYNVAETLDQLMNTDIPARGTIAVLYEAAKALQKGKPMTLAAVQLLQTTVKRGDYVFIATGWADQPNNVPNKSETDGPAGALAMARAIRMTLGGLPIIVTDDYLVEDMKLVMKSNGMHVVEPEDLPKSLDTSLGFDCVPSIAVVGCPINDQDSRQRCKELVERYHPAINIAIERGAMNDHGCIHGMGGYDFSYNMAKLDYLFVEGKQRGIPSIGIGDGGNEIGMANIEPVIRAKVRNGNMCKCPCKSGIAPTVSKVDVLLSATVSNWAGYAVSILLGLAEGNLDAMDSEELEQRVLNSYIDAEFHDSIGSRVGPAVDGCEDYVHIALISLMRKTVMMGIKRFPA
;
A
#
# COMPACT_ATOMS: atom_id res chain seq x y z
N MET A 1 2.67 -11.98 22.70
CA MET A 1 3.40 -10.99 23.54
C MET A 1 2.39 -10.10 24.27
N GLY A 2 2.75 -9.40 25.37
CA GLY A 2 1.83 -8.49 26.07
C GLY A 2 1.75 -7.12 25.40
N LYS A 3 0.69 -6.34 25.69
CA LYS A 3 0.63 -4.93 25.26
C LYS A 3 1.85 -4.16 25.79
N LEU A 4 2.45 -3.33 24.97
CA LEU A 4 3.59 -2.47 25.31
C LEU A 4 3.16 -1.04 25.70
N ILE A 5 1.95 -0.65 25.27
CA ILE A 5 1.43 0.69 25.38
C ILE A 5 -0.08 0.62 25.71
N ASN A 6 -0.60 1.59 26.47
CA ASN A 6 -2.04 1.70 26.71
C ASN A 6 -2.76 2.34 25.51
N ASP A 7 -4.11 2.35 25.56
CA ASP A 7 -4.93 2.78 24.42
C ASP A 7 -4.78 4.28 24.11
N GLU A 8 -4.58 5.13 25.13
CA GLU A 8 -4.31 6.57 24.94
C GLU A 8 -2.97 6.78 24.23
N GLY A 9 -1.95 6.07 24.66
CA GLY A 9 -0.63 6.14 24.05
C GLY A 9 -0.64 5.64 22.60
N LEU A 10 -1.35 4.54 22.32
CA LEU A 10 -1.50 4.02 20.96
C LEU A 10 -2.19 5.04 20.05
N TYR A 11 -3.25 5.71 20.54
CA TYR A 11 -3.93 6.78 19.80
C TYR A 11 -2.99 7.95 19.51
N ASN A 12 -2.23 8.43 20.50
CA ASN A 12 -1.31 9.55 20.34
C ASN A 12 -0.15 9.23 19.37
N VAL A 13 0.36 8.00 19.39
CA VAL A 13 1.36 7.53 18.42
C VAL A 13 0.76 7.53 17.03
N ALA A 14 -0.44 6.98 16.85
CA ALA A 14 -1.11 6.92 15.55
C ALA A 14 -1.36 8.32 14.96
N GLU A 15 -1.82 9.28 15.76
CA GLU A 15 -2.02 10.66 15.31
C GLU A 15 -0.70 11.30 14.84
N THR A 16 0.40 11.04 15.56
CA THR A 16 1.72 11.53 15.14
C THR A 16 2.20 10.87 13.85
N LEU A 17 1.96 9.56 13.67
CA LEU A 17 2.29 8.86 12.43
C LEU A 17 1.50 9.40 11.24
N ASP A 18 0.20 9.71 11.41
CA ASP A 18 -0.62 10.35 10.39
C ASP A 18 -0.06 11.71 9.98
N GLN A 19 0.43 12.51 10.92
CA GLN A 19 1.06 13.80 10.64
C GLN A 19 2.39 13.63 9.90
N LEU A 20 3.23 12.70 10.32
CA LEU A 20 4.52 12.42 9.69
C LEU A 20 4.37 11.98 8.24
N MET A 21 3.47 11.02 7.96
CA MET A 21 3.28 10.51 6.60
C MET A 21 2.62 11.52 5.65
N ASN A 22 1.98 12.57 6.19
CA ASN A 22 1.35 13.65 5.43
C ASN A 22 2.15 14.96 5.44
N THR A 23 3.43 14.93 5.85
CA THR A 23 4.31 16.09 5.76
C THR A 23 4.70 16.33 4.30
N ASP A 24 4.21 17.41 3.70
CA ASP A 24 4.39 17.74 2.27
C ASP A 24 5.81 18.24 1.97
N ILE A 25 6.80 17.34 2.10
CA ILE A 25 8.23 17.64 1.81
C ILE A 25 8.45 18.05 0.35
N PRO A 26 7.84 17.38 -0.67
CA PRO A 26 7.96 17.78 -2.07
C PRO A 26 7.22 19.07 -2.42
N ALA A 27 6.49 19.68 -1.47
CA ALA A 27 5.71 20.92 -1.66
C ALA A 27 4.67 20.83 -2.80
N ARG A 28 3.97 19.71 -2.92
CA ARG A 28 2.95 19.45 -3.95
C ARG A 28 1.69 20.30 -3.77
N GLY A 29 1.37 20.70 -2.53
CA GLY A 29 0.19 21.51 -2.20
C GLY A 29 -1.16 20.77 -2.23
N THR A 30 -1.21 19.52 -2.72
CA THR A 30 -2.43 18.68 -2.75
C THR A 30 -2.58 17.82 -1.50
N ILE A 31 -1.49 17.53 -0.80
CA ILE A 31 -1.44 16.58 0.32
C ILE A 31 -2.41 17.00 1.44
N ALA A 32 -2.38 18.26 1.86
CA ALA A 32 -3.28 18.75 2.92
C ALA A 32 -4.76 18.57 2.56
N VAL A 33 -5.11 18.74 1.28
CA VAL A 33 -6.50 18.57 0.79
C VAL A 33 -6.95 17.12 0.89
N LEU A 34 -6.10 16.18 0.49
CA LEU A 34 -6.38 14.74 0.53
C LEU A 34 -6.41 14.26 1.98
N TYR A 35 -5.44 14.68 2.79
CA TYR A 35 -5.36 14.32 4.22
C TYR A 35 -6.60 14.74 5.00
N GLU A 36 -7.01 16.00 4.90
CA GLU A 36 -8.21 16.50 5.58
C GLU A 36 -9.47 15.73 5.15
N ALA A 37 -9.60 15.43 3.85
CA ALA A 37 -10.73 14.69 3.34
C ALA A 37 -10.74 13.23 3.83
N ALA A 38 -9.60 12.55 3.78
CA ALA A 38 -9.47 11.16 4.25
C ALA A 38 -9.66 11.05 5.77
N LYS A 39 -9.06 11.97 6.55
CA LYS A 39 -9.23 12.04 8.00
C LYS A 39 -10.68 12.27 8.42
N ALA A 40 -11.42 13.10 7.68
CA ALA A 40 -12.82 13.37 7.95
C ALA A 40 -13.70 12.11 7.84
N LEU A 41 -13.37 11.16 6.95
CA LEU A 41 -14.07 9.88 6.83
C LEU A 41 -13.95 9.03 8.12
N GLN A 42 -12.87 9.16 8.86
CA GLN A 42 -12.60 8.40 10.09
C GLN A 42 -13.22 9.04 11.35
N LYS A 43 -14.02 10.11 11.19
CA LYS A 43 -14.72 10.80 12.29
C LYS A 43 -13.79 11.21 13.44
N GLY A 44 -12.59 11.66 13.10
CA GLY A 44 -11.56 12.11 14.03
C GLY A 44 -10.63 11.02 14.58
N LYS A 45 -10.81 9.75 14.21
CA LYS A 45 -9.85 8.69 14.51
C LYS A 45 -8.64 8.83 13.56
N PRO A 46 -7.40 8.60 14.04
CA PRO A 46 -6.25 8.50 13.13
C PRO A 46 -6.45 7.41 12.07
N MET A 47 -6.08 7.72 10.82
CA MET A 47 -6.27 6.80 9.69
C MET A 47 -5.44 5.51 9.87
N THR A 48 -4.19 5.64 10.34
CA THR A 48 -3.34 4.49 10.68
C THR A 48 -3.95 3.60 11.74
N LEU A 49 -4.56 4.19 12.79
CA LEU A 49 -5.25 3.42 13.83
C LEU A 49 -6.48 2.69 13.28
N ALA A 50 -7.24 3.34 12.40
CA ALA A 50 -8.39 2.71 11.75
C ALA A 50 -7.96 1.49 10.91
N ALA A 51 -6.87 1.63 10.14
CA ALA A 51 -6.31 0.55 9.34
C ALA A 51 -5.81 -0.62 10.20
N VAL A 52 -5.05 -0.34 11.26
CA VAL A 52 -4.54 -1.37 12.19
C VAL A 52 -5.68 -2.10 12.87
N GLN A 53 -6.72 -1.40 13.36
CA GLN A 53 -7.88 -2.02 13.97
C GLN A 53 -8.66 -2.89 12.98
N LEU A 54 -8.79 -2.47 11.71
CA LEU A 54 -9.40 -3.30 10.68
C LEU A 54 -8.59 -4.57 10.44
N LEU A 55 -7.26 -4.48 10.34
CA LEU A 55 -6.39 -5.64 10.20
C LEU A 55 -6.53 -6.60 11.38
N GLN A 56 -6.46 -6.11 12.62
CA GLN A 56 -6.59 -6.91 13.85
C GLN A 56 -7.92 -7.66 13.97
N THR A 57 -9.02 -7.02 13.54
CA THR A 57 -10.37 -7.61 13.61
C THR A 57 -10.64 -8.59 12.49
N THR A 58 -9.94 -8.48 11.37
CA THR A 58 -10.21 -9.19 10.12
C THR A 58 -9.26 -10.36 9.90
N VAL A 59 -7.95 -10.14 10.05
CA VAL A 59 -6.93 -11.13 9.69
C VAL A 59 -6.67 -12.09 10.84
N LYS A 60 -6.79 -13.37 10.55
CA LYS A 60 -6.42 -14.48 11.46
C LYS A 60 -5.18 -15.19 10.92
N ARG A 61 -4.48 -15.92 11.80
CA ARG A 61 -3.36 -16.78 11.39
C ARG A 61 -3.79 -17.76 10.29
N GLY A 62 -3.12 -17.69 9.15
CA GLY A 62 -3.38 -18.54 7.99
C GLY A 62 -4.34 -17.94 6.96
N ASP A 63 -4.93 -16.78 7.22
CA ASP A 63 -5.77 -16.09 6.24
C ASP A 63 -4.90 -15.45 5.16
N TYR A 64 -5.33 -15.56 3.90
CA TYR A 64 -4.71 -14.84 2.80
C TYR A 64 -5.04 -13.34 2.86
N VAL A 65 -4.07 -12.51 2.52
CA VAL A 65 -4.18 -11.06 2.44
C VAL A 65 -3.71 -10.61 1.07
N PHE A 66 -4.56 -9.96 0.29
CA PHE A 66 -4.15 -9.39 -0.98
C PHE A 66 -3.66 -7.95 -0.81
N ILE A 67 -2.52 -7.64 -1.45
CA ILE A 67 -1.95 -6.29 -1.50
C ILE A 67 -1.69 -5.95 -2.96
N ALA A 68 -2.53 -5.09 -3.53
CA ALA A 68 -2.41 -4.60 -4.90
C ALA A 68 -1.45 -3.41 -4.95
N THR A 69 -0.40 -3.50 -5.76
CA THR A 69 0.59 -2.43 -5.93
C THR A 69 1.31 -2.51 -7.27
N GLY A 70 2.14 -1.50 -7.56
CA GLY A 70 2.91 -1.37 -8.79
C GLY A 70 2.19 -0.51 -9.82
N TRP A 71 2.88 0.50 -10.34
CA TRP A 71 2.37 1.43 -11.34
C TRP A 71 3.43 1.69 -12.41
N ALA A 72 3.16 1.26 -13.65
CA ALA A 72 4.02 1.54 -14.80
C ALA A 72 3.56 2.86 -15.46
N ASP A 73 4.00 3.99 -14.91
CA ASP A 73 3.57 5.34 -15.28
C ASP A 73 4.32 5.95 -16.46
N GLN A 74 5.44 5.37 -16.89
CA GLN A 74 6.23 5.83 -18.02
C GLN A 74 6.38 4.77 -19.14
N PRO A 75 5.28 4.26 -19.68
CA PRO A 75 5.31 3.10 -20.61
C PRO A 75 6.09 3.35 -21.90
N ASN A 76 6.28 4.61 -22.29
CA ASN A 76 7.04 4.96 -23.51
C ASN A 76 8.55 5.07 -23.27
N ASN A 77 8.96 5.45 -22.05
CA ASN A 77 10.37 5.67 -21.71
C ASN A 77 10.96 4.49 -20.98
N VAL A 78 10.19 3.90 -20.05
CA VAL A 78 10.59 2.78 -19.20
C VAL A 78 9.49 1.71 -19.27
N PRO A 79 9.38 1.02 -20.42
CA PRO A 79 8.27 0.09 -20.65
C PRO A 79 8.34 -1.10 -19.69
N ASN A 80 7.17 -1.48 -19.16
CA ASN A 80 7.00 -2.65 -18.29
C ASN A 80 7.79 -2.59 -16.96
N LYS A 81 8.09 -1.38 -16.46
CA LYS A 81 8.71 -1.17 -15.15
C LYS A 81 7.80 -0.33 -14.28
N SER A 82 7.79 -0.64 -13.00
CA SER A 82 7.03 0.14 -12.00
C SER A 82 7.79 1.39 -11.60
N GLU A 83 7.02 2.39 -11.16
CA GLU A 83 7.58 3.42 -10.32
C GLU A 83 7.98 2.87 -8.95
N THR A 84 8.75 3.67 -8.21
CA THR A 84 9.29 3.29 -6.90
C THR A 84 8.31 3.49 -5.74
N ASP A 85 7.22 4.25 -5.92
CA ASP A 85 6.19 4.35 -4.90
C ASP A 85 5.21 3.16 -4.95
N GLY A 86 4.78 2.71 -3.81
CA GLY A 86 3.89 1.57 -3.59
C GLY A 86 4.61 0.28 -3.13
N PRO A 87 5.58 -0.28 -3.88
CA PRO A 87 6.15 -1.59 -3.55
C PRO A 87 6.84 -1.68 -2.18
N ALA A 88 7.58 -0.66 -1.74
CA ALA A 88 8.22 -0.68 -0.42
C ALA A 88 7.21 -0.65 0.72
N GLY A 89 6.21 0.22 0.62
CA GLY A 89 5.12 0.29 1.60
C GLY A 89 4.29 -1.01 1.63
N ALA A 90 4.02 -1.62 0.47
CA ALA A 90 3.34 -2.90 0.37
C ALA A 90 4.13 -4.01 1.07
N LEU A 91 5.44 -4.05 0.87
CA LEU A 91 6.34 -5.02 1.50
C LEU A 91 6.42 -4.83 3.02
N ALA A 92 6.51 -3.59 3.51
CA ALA A 92 6.50 -3.28 4.93
C ALA A 92 5.19 -3.76 5.60
N MET A 93 4.04 -3.48 4.99
CA MET A 93 2.75 -3.98 5.46
C MET A 93 2.66 -5.51 5.43
N ALA A 94 3.07 -6.14 4.32
CA ALA A 94 3.06 -7.59 4.17
C ALA A 94 3.88 -8.27 5.28
N ARG A 95 5.09 -7.76 5.55
CA ARG A 95 5.98 -8.26 6.60
C ARG A 95 5.35 -8.10 7.98
N ALA A 96 4.81 -6.93 8.30
CA ALA A 96 4.15 -6.67 9.58
C ALA A 96 2.94 -7.60 9.79
N ILE A 97 2.04 -7.72 8.82
CA ILE A 97 0.89 -8.62 8.85
C ILE A 97 1.33 -10.08 9.07
N ARG A 98 2.36 -10.51 8.35
CA ARG A 98 2.89 -11.88 8.47
C ARG A 98 3.48 -12.16 9.84
N MET A 99 4.25 -11.23 10.40
CA MET A 99 4.99 -11.41 11.66
C MET A 99 4.12 -11.19 12.91
N THR A 100 3.05 -10.43 12.80
CA THR A 100 2.17 -10.12 13.94
C THR A 100 0.90 -10.97 13.94
N LEU A 101 0.15 -10.96 12.86
CA LEU A 101 -1.15 -11.63 12.75
C LEU A 101 -1.06 -13.04 12.18
N GLY A 102 0.08 -13.39 11.58
CA GLY A 102 0.27 -14.68 10.90
C GLY A 102 -0.50 -14.80 9.59
N GLY A 103 -0.88 -13.67 8.99
CA GLY A 103 -1.51 -13.62 7.67
C GLY A 103 -0.57 -14.12 6.56
N LEU A 104 -1.12 -14.49 5.43
CA LEU A 104 -0.43 -15.01 4.25
C LEU A 104 -0.51 -13.96 3.11
N PRO A 105 0.47 -13.03 3.02
CA PRO A 105 0.40 -11.95 2.05
C PRO A 105 0.67 -12.41 0.63
N ILE A 106 -0.18 -11.97 -0.30
CA ILE A 106 -0.02 -12.12 -1.74
C ILE A 106 -0.02 -10.73 -2.37
N ILE A 107 1.08 -10.35 -2.99
CA ILE A 107 1.15 -9.15 -3.82
C ILE A 107 0.44 -9.44 -5.13
N VAL A 108 -0.45 -8.57 -5.54
CA VAL A 108 -1.14 -8.63 -6.84
C VAL A 108 -0.70 -7.42 -7.67
N THR A 109 -0.15 -7.69 -8.86
CA THR A 109 0.41 -6.67 -9.75
C THR A 109 0.13 -7.00 -11.21
N ASP A 110 0.67 -6.24 -12.16
CA ASP A 110 0.59 -6.57 -13.59
C ASP A 110 1.47 -7.79 -13.92
N ASP A 111 1.05 -8.63 -14.87
CA ASP A 111 1.78 -9.86 -15.26
C ASP A 111 3.25 -9.59 -15.55
N TYR A 112 3.55 -8.49 -16.24
CA TYR A 112 4.92 -8.15 -16.64
C TYR A 112 5.80 -7.62 -15.48
N LEU A 113 5.21 -7.26 -14.32
CA LEU A 113 5.93 -6.81 -13.11
C LEU A 113 6.25 -7.95 -12.13
N VAL A 114 5.74 -9.16 -12.35
CA VAL A 114 5.82 -10.25 -11.34
C VAL A 114 7.26 -10.56 -10.95
N GLU A 115 8.17 -10.72 -11.90
CA GLU A 115 9.55 -11.12 -11.59
C GLU A 115 10.34 -9.98 -10.91
N ASP A 116 10.16 -8.73 -11.37
CA ASP A 116 10.78 -7.56 -10.74
C ASP A 116 10.22 -7.36 -9.32
N MET A 117 8.92 -7.55 -9.13
CA MET A 117 8.30 -7.48 -7.83
C MET A 117 8.80 -8.58 -6.87
N LYS A 118 8.99 -9.82 -7.37
CA LYS A 118 9.60 -10.90 -6.57
C LYS A 118 11.02 -10.55 -6.12
N LEU A 119 11.79 -9.85 -6.96
CA LEU A 119 13.13 -9.37 -6.61
C LEU A 119 13.05 -8.35 -5.46
N VAL A 120 12.17 -7.36 -5.56
CA VAL A 120 11.97 -6.36 -4.51
C VAL A 120 11.48 -7.03 -3.21
N MET A 121 10.54 -7.98 -3.28
CA MET A 121 10.01 -8.65 -2.08
C MET A 121 11.06 -9.44 -1.30
N LYS A 122 12.11 -9.94 -1.95
CA LYS A 122 13.23 -10.64 -1.30
C LYS A 122 14.11 -9.71 -0.47
N SER A 123 14.17 -8.43 -0.80
CA SER A 123 15.12 -7.48 -0.19
C SER A 123 14.86 -7.20 1.29
N ASN A 124 13.62 -7.34 1.75
CA ASN A 124 13.21 -7.13 3.16
C ASN A 124 13.27 -8.42 4.00
N GLY A 125 14.01 -9.43 3.56
CA GLY A 125 14.18 -10.67 4.32
C GLY A 125 12.95 -11.60 4.29
N MET A 126 12.00 -11.38 3.39
CA MET A 126 10.90 -12.29 3.17
C MET A 126 11.27 -13.38 2.15
N HIS A 127 10.84 -14.60 2.41
CA HIS A 127 10.99 -15.71 1.49
C HIS A 127 9.86 -15.70 0.47
N VAL A 128 10.19 -15.54 -0.81
CA VAL A 128 9.20 -15.56 -1.90
C VAL A 128 8.90 -16.99 -2.31
N VAL A 129 7.63 -17.36 -2.22
CA VAL A 129 7.13 -18.70 -2.55
C VAL A 129 5.92 -18.59 -3.49
N GLU A 130 5.51 -19.73 -4.07
CA GLU A 130 4.22 -19.77 -4.76
C GLU A 130 3.06 -19.66 -3.76
N PRO A 131 1.91 -19.09 -4.15
CA PRO A 131 0.80 -18.87 -3.22
C PRO A 131 0.32 -20.13 -2.48
N GLU A 132 0.38 -21.28 -3.16
CA GLU A 132 -0.01 -22.59 -2.60
C GLU A 132 0.96 -23.10 -1.51
N ASP A 133 2.18 -22.58 -1.50
CA ASP A 133 3.20 -22.94 -0.52
C ASP A 133 3.21 -22.00 0.71
N LEU A 134 2.51 -20.86 0.65
CA LEU A 134 2.41 -19.93 1.78
C LEU A 134 1.94 -20.60 3.09
N PRO A 135 0.91 -21.47 3.10
CA PRO A 135 0.50 -22.14 4.34
C PRO A 135 1.60 -22.99 4.98
N LYS A 136 2.50 -23.57 4.17
CA LYS A 136 3.64 -24.36 4.67
C LYS A 136 4.62 -23.51 5.49
N SER A 137 4.71 -22.21 5.21
CA SER A 137 5.55 -21.28 5.96
C SER A 137 5.10 -21.05 7.41
N LEU A 138 3.92 -21.57 7.78
CA LEU A 138 3.40 -21.53 9.16
C LEU A 138 3.71 -22.81 9.96
N ASP A 139 4.32 -23.81 9.33
CA ASP A 139 4.61 -25.08 9.97
C ASP A 139 5.81 -24.95 10.94
N THR A 140 5.56 -25.20 12.22
CA THR A 140 6.55 -25.24 13.30
C THR A 140 6.75 -26.63 13.87
N SER A 141 6.28 -27.68 13.20
CA SER A 141 6.29 -29.06 13.69
C SER A 141 7.70 -29.61 13.98
N LEU A 142 8.71 -29.06 13.32
CA LEU A 142 10.12 -29.40 13.55
C LEU A 142 10.81 -28.56 14.64
N GLY A 143 10.07 -27.67 15.33
CA GLY A 143 10.60 -26.82 16.40
C GLY A 143 11.37 -25.59 15.95
N PHE A 144 11.31 -25.25 14.65
CA PHE A 144 11.88 -24.00 14.13
C PHE A 144 10.82 -22.91 14.05
N ASP A 145 11.25 -21.65 14.18
CA ASP A 145 10.40 -20.50 13.95
C ASP A 145 10.03 -20.37 12.46
N CYS A 146 8.86 -19.81 12.21
CA CYS A 146 8.38 -19.59 10.85
C CYS A 146 9.21 -18.53 10.14
N VAL A 147 9.70 -18.84 8.94
CA VAL A 147 10.29 -17.83 8.06
C VAL A 147 9.17 -16.95 7.46
N PRO A 148 9.25 -15.62 7.60
CA PRO A 148 8.28 -14.74 6.95
C PRO A 148 8.28 -14.97 5.45
N SER A 149 7.12 -15.32 4.89
CA SER A 149 6.99 -15.65 3.46
C SER A 149 5.90 -14.81 2.80
N ILE A 150 6.08 -14.58 1.50
CA ILE A 150 5.21 -13.77 0.65
C ILE A 150 5.10 -14.43 -0.72
N ALA A 151 3.97 -14.22 -1.39
CA ALA A 151 3.81 -14.60 -2.80
C ALA A 151 3.55 -13.37 -3.68
N VAL A 152 3.81 -13.52 -4.97
CA VAL A 152 3.51 -12.50 -5.98
C VAL A 152 2.73 -13.16 -7.10
N VAL A 153 1.60 -12.56 -7.50
CA VAL A 153 0.78 -13.03 -8.62
C VAL A 153 0.50 -11.90 -9.59
N GLY A 154 0.43 -12.24 -10.85
CA GLY A 154 0.15 -11.31 -11.93
C GLY A 154 -1.34 -11.26 -12.29
N CYS A 155 -1.70 -10.14 -12.93
CA CYS A 155 -2.97 -9.89 -13.53
C CYS A 155 -2.75 -9.33 -14.95
N PRO A 156 -3.43 -9.85 -16.00
CA PRO A 156 -3.26 -9.37 -17.36
C PRO A 156 -3.83 -7.97 -17.55
N ILE A 157 -3.22 -7.18 -18.45
CA ILE A 157 -3.63 -5.78 -18.70
C ILE A 157 -4.90 -5.65 -19.53
N ASN A 158 -5.35 -6.69 -20.24
CA ASN A 158 -6.61 -6.68 -20.95
C ASN A 158 -7.79 -6.61 -19.96
N ASP A 159 -8.74 -5.71 -20.20
CA ASP A 159 -9.84 -5.44 -19.27
C ASP A 159 -10.69 -6.68 -18.92
N GLN A 160 -11.07 -7.45 -19.93
CA GLN A 160 -11.87 -8.67 -19.73
C GLN A 160 -11.09 -9.72 -18.95
N ASP A 161 -9.82 -9.92 -19.29
CA ASP A 161 -8.94 -10.90 -18.66
C ASP A 161 -8.58 -10.45 -17.24
N SER A 162 -8.34 -9.15 -17.00
CA SER A 162 -8.18 -8.57 -15.67
C SER A 162 -9.37 -8.90 -14.77
N ARG A 163 -10.60 -8.66 -15.26
CA ARG A 163 -11.82 -8.93 -14.51
C ARG A 163 -11.94 -10.41 -14.15
N GLN A 164 -11.74 -11.29 -15.15
CA GLN A 164 -11.81 -12.72 -14.94
C GLN A 164 -10.74 -13.20 -13.95
N ARG A 165 -9.50 -12.72 -14.12
CA ARG A 165 -8.38 -13.08 -13.23
C ARG A 165 -8.59 -12.63 -11.79
N CYS A 166 -9.04 -11.40 -11.58
CA CYS A 166 -9.36 -10.89 -10.24
C CYS A 166 -10.45 -11.72 -9.55
N LYS A 167 -11.49 -12.09 -10.29
CA LYS A 167 -12.54 -12.98 -9.79
C LYS A 167 -11.99 -14.34 -9.38
N GLU A 168 -11.19 -14.98 -10.23
CA GLU A 168 -10.54 -16.28 -9.95
C GLU A 168 -9.62 -16.22 -8.72
N LEU A 169 -8.84 -15.15 -8.57
CA LEU A 169 -7.98 -14.96 -7.41
C LEU A 169 -8.80 -14.87 -6.12
N VAL A 170 -9.86 -14.07 -6.10
CA VAL A 170 -10.74 -13.92 -4.93
C VAL A 170 -11.46 -15.24 -4.62
N GLU A 171 -11.94 -15.96 -5.63
CA GLU A 171 -12.60 -17.26 -5.47
C GLU A 171 -11.66 -18.38 -5.02
N ARG A 172 -10.41 -18.36 -5.42
CA ARG A 172 -9.42 -19.37 -5.08
C ARG A 172 -8.86 -19.21 -3.67
N TYR A 173 -8.51 -17.98 -3.29
CA TYR A 173 -7.77 -17.71 -2.06
C TYR A 173 -8.66 -17.17 -0.93
N HIS A 174 -9.88 -16.68 -1.21
CA HIS A 174 -10.78 -16.11 -0.23
C HIS A 174 -10.08 -15.15 0.76
N PRO A 175 -9.44 -14.07 0.25
CA PRO A 175 -8.64 -13.20 1.11
C PRO A 175 -9.50 -12.61 2.23
N ALA A 176 -8.95 -12.53 3.45
CA ALA A 176 -9.61 -11.90 4.57
C ALA A 176 -9.76 -10.37 4.37
N ILE A 177 -8.84 -9.77 3.61
CA ILE A 177 -8.82 -8.33 3.32
C ILE A 177 -8.13 -8.07 1.98
N ASN A 178 -8.59 -7.03 1.26
CA ASN A 178 -7.92 -6.46 0.09
C ASN A 178 -7.31 -5.10 0.45
N ILE A 179 -6.03 -4.92 0.16
CA ILE A 179 -5.29 -3.69 0.38
C ILE A 179 -4.79 -3.18 -0.98
N ALA A 180 -4.91 -1.88 -1.25
CA ALA A 180 -4.22 -1.23 -2.36
C ALA A 180 -3.26 -0.18 -1.83
N ILE A 181 -2.09 -0.10 -2.42
CA ILE A 181 -1.11 0.93 -2.15
C ILE A 181 -0.47 1.36 -3.46
N GLU A 182 -0.57 2.65 -3.76
CA GLU A 182 -0.13 3.29 -5.00
C GLU A 182 -0.53 2.45 -6.23
N ARG A 183 -1.83 2.25 -6.38
CA ARG A 183 -2.39 1.52 -7.51
C ARG A 183 -3.52 2.31 -8.15
N GLY A 184 -3.35 2.64 -9.43
CA GLY A 184 -4.32 3.41 -10.20
C GLY A 184 -5.71 2.80 -10.25
N ALA A 185 -6.73 3.65 -10.19
CA ALA A 185 -8.13 3.27 -10.16
C ALA A 185 -8.94 3.82 -11.33
N MET A 186 -9.99 3.08 -11.67
CA MET A 186 -10.91 3.45 -12.75
C MET A 186 -11.82 4.61 -12.36
N ASN A 187 -11.96 5.58 -13.27
CA ASN A 187 -13.04 6.55 -13.24
C ASN A 187 -14.36 5.93 -13.80
N ASP A 188 -15.41 6.75 -13.96
CA ASP A 188 -16.73 6.33 -14.46
C ASP A 188 -16.73 5.87 -15.93
N HIS A 189 -15.67 6.12 -16.68
CA HIS A 189 -15.45 5.60 -18.04
C HIS A 189 -14.55 4.35 -18.07
N GLY A 190 -14.17 3.81 -16.91
CA GLY A 190 -13.25 2.67 -16.83
C GLY A 190 -11.79 3.02 -17.19
N CYS A 191 -11.45 4.32 -17.21
CA CYS A 191 -10.09 4.78 -17.48
C CYS A 191 -9.29 4.97 -16.20
N ILE A 192 -8.04 4.54 -16.23
CA ILE A 192 -7.03 4.78 -15.19
C ILE A 192 -6.15 5.95 -15.64
N HIS A 193 -6.00 6.97 -14.82
CA HIS A 193 -5.27 8.18 -15.19
C HIS A 193 -4.09 8.45 -14.25
N GLY A 194 -2.97 8.88 -14.82
CA GLY A 194 -1.93 9.55 -14.03
C GLY A 194 -2.34 10.98 -13.66
N MET A 195 -1.64 11.60 -12.70
CA MET A 195 -1.88 12.98 -12.22
C MET A 195 -1.80 14.03 -13.33
N GLY A 196 -1.07 13.73 -14.41
CA GLY A 196 -1.01 14.57 -15.64
C GLY A 196 -2.32 14.61 -16.42
N GLY A 197 -3.31 13.78 -16.11
CA GLY A 197 -4.59 13.65 -16.82
C GLY A 197 -4.52 12.80 -18.09
N TYR A 198 -3.46 12.05 -18.27
CA TYR A 198 -3.31 11.09 -19.38
C TYR A 198 -3.85 9.71 -18.98
N ASP A 199 -4.36 8.97 -19.97
CA ASP A 199 -4.92 7.63 -19.80
C ASP A 199 -3.80 6.58 -19.85
N PHE A 200 -3.71 5.75 -18.82
CA PHE A 200 -2.79 4.61 -18.68
C PHE A 200 -3.50 3.26 -18.72
N SER A 201 -4.81 3.22 -18.97
CA SER A 201 -5.61 1.97 -18.95
C SER A 201 -5.09 0.90 -19.89
N TYR A 202 -4.39 1.29 -20.96
CA TYR A 202 -3.84 0.37 -21.95
C TYR A 202 -2.59 -0.40 -21.47
N ASN A 203 -1.98 0.07 -20.41
CA ASN A 203 -0.71 -0.46 -19.86
C ASN A 203 -0.85 -1.01 -18.44
N MET A 204 -2.05 -1.05 -17.87
CA MET A 204 -2.28 -1.47 -16.49
C MET A 204 -3.44 -2.45 -16.38
N ALA A 205 -3.24 -3.51 -15.58
CA ALA A 205 -4.33 -4.36 -15.16
C ALA A 205 -5.31 -3.58 -14.27
N LYS A 206 -6.61 -3.78 -14.47
CA LYS A 206 -7.65 -3.11 -13.68
C LYS A 206 -7.91 -3.84 -12.37
N LEU A 207 -7.02 -3.64 -11.41
CA LEU A 207 -7.10 -4.28 -10.09
C LEU A 207 -8.27 -3.78 -9.22
N ASP A 208 -8.99 -2.73 -9.64
CA ASP A 208 -10.30 -2.37 -9.09
C ASP A 208 -11.24 -3.58 -8.96
N TYR A 209 -11.14 -4.54 -9.87
CA TYR A 209 -11.97 -5.74 -9.86
C TYR A 209 -11.76 -6.62 -8.64
N LEU A 210 -10.57 -6.62 -8.00
CA LEU A 210 -10.37 -7.29 -6.70
C LEU A 210 -11.27 -6.69 -5.62
N PHE A 211 -11.42 -5.36 -5.63
CA PHE A 211 -12.21 -4.62 -4.65
C PHE A 211 -13.70 -4.74 -4.94
N VAL A 212 -14.10 -4.72 -6.21
CA VAL A 212 -15.50 -4.95 -6.63
C VAL A 212 -15.94 -6.36 -6.26
N GLU A 213 -15.16 -7.39 -6.59
CA GLU A 213 -15.43 -8.79 -6.25
C GLU A 213 -15.39 -9.04 -4.74
N GLY A 214 -14.42 -8.44 -4.06
CA GLY A 214 -14.30 -8.51 -2.60
C GLY A 214 -15.50 -7.91 -1.89
N LYS A 215 -15.95 -6.73 -2.30
CA LYS A 215 -17.13 -6.07 -1.73
C LYS A 215 -18.41 -6.91 -1.87
N GLN A 216 -18.61 -7.57 -3.00
CA GLN A 216 -19.76 -8.46 -3.22
C GLN A 216 -19.75 -9.65 -2.26
N ARG A 217 -18.59 -10.04 -1.74
CA ARG A 217 -18.38 -11.15 -0.80
C ARG A 217 -18.19 -10.70 0.65
N GLY A 218 -18.33 -9.40 0.92
CA GLY A 218 -18.15 -8.85 2.26
C GLY A 218 -16.69 -8.82 2.74
N ILE A 219 -15.73 -8.89 1.82
CA ILE A 219 -14.29 -8.78 2.13
C ILE A 219 -13.98 -7.30 2.35
N PRO A 220 -13.47 -6.91 3.54
CA PRO A 220 -13.09 -5.54 3.84
C PRO A 220 -11.87 -5.09 3.05
N SER A 221 -11.64 -3.76 3.03
CA SER A 221 -10.61 -3.19 2.18
C SER A 221 -9.96 -1.94 2.75
N ILE A 222 -8.67 -1.76 2.43
CA ILE A 222 -7.87 -0.57 2.71
C ILE A 222 -7.34 -0.04 1.38
N GLY A 223 -7.40 1.29 1.19
CA GLY A 223 -6.78 1.99 0.07
C GLY A 223 -5.78 3.01 0.57
N ILE A 224 -4.63 3.10 -0.08
CA ILE A 224 -3.55 4.05 0.22
C ILE A 224 -3.15 4.73 -1.09
N GLY A 225 -3.10 6.07 -1.09
CA GLY A 225 -2.70 6.86 -2.23
C GLY A 225 -2.23 8.25 -1.84
N ASP A 226 -1.65 8.98 -2.78
CA ASP A 226 -1.04 10.30 -2.58
C ASP A 226 -1.45 11.35 -3.61
N GLY A 227 -1.96 10.91 -4.77
CA GLY A 227 -2.35 11.78 -5.89
C GLY A 227 -3.84 12.06 -5.98
N GLY A 228 -4.68 11.12 -5.59
CA GLY A 228 -6.14 11.21 -5.72
C GLY A 228 -6.71 10.44 -6.90
N ASN A 229 -5.92 9.61 -7.56
CA ASN A 229 -6.29 8.79 -8.72
C ASN A 229 -6.14 7.28 -8.46
N GLU A 230 -5.89 6.88 -7.20
CA GLU A 230 -5.62 5.52 -6.77
C GLU A 230 -6.88 4.82 -6.24
N ILE A 231 -6.81 3.51 -6.10
CA ILE A 231 -7.84 2.67 -5.48
C ILE A 231 -8.09 3.13 -4.04
N GLY A 232 -9.36 3.41 -3.73
CA GLY A 232 -9.81 3.98 -2.46
C GLY A 232 -10.12 5.46 -2.53
N MET A 233 -9.48 6.23 -3.39
CA MET A 233 -9.71 7.66 -3.54
C MET A 233 -11.13 8.01 -4.02
N ALA A 234 -11.89 7.02 -4.54
CA ALA A 234 -13.33 7.15 -4.80
C ALA A 234 -14.15 7.50 -3.54
N ASN A 235 -13.61 7.29 -2.33
CA ASN A 235 -14.24 7.68 -1.07
C ASN A 235 -14.34 9.21 -0.92
N ILE A 236 -13.39 9.94 -1.51
CA ILE A 236 -13.29 11.41 -1.46
C ILE A 236 -13.40 12.04 -2.86
N GLU A 237 -13.99 11.34 -3.83
CA GLU A 237 -14.17 11.79 -5.21
C GLU A 237 -14.63 13.25 -5.34
N PRO A 238 -15.66 13.74 -4.59
CA PRO A 238 -16.11 15.12 -4.73
C PRO A 238 -15.03 16.17 -4.40
N VAL A 239 -14.16 15.85 -3.42
CA VAL A 239 -13.05 16.74 -3.05
C VAL A 239 -11.98 16.73 -4.14
N ILE A 240 -11.66 15.57 -4.69
CA ILE A 240 -10.70 15.42 -5.78
C ILE A 240 -11.17 16.19 -7.01
N ARG A 241 -12.42 16.01 -7.42
CA ARG A 241 -13.00 16.75 -8.56
C ARG A 241 -12.95 18.27 -8.36
N ALA A 242 -13.18 18.73 -7.13
CA ALA A 242 -13.24 20.16 -6.84
C ALA A 242 -11.87 20.82 -6.66
N LYS A 243 -10.86 20.09 -6.15
CA LYS A 243 -9.64 20.71 -5.62
C LYS A 243 -8.33 20.17 -6.20
N VAL A 244 -8.35 18.95 -6.77
CA VAL A 244 -7.14 18.36 -7.35
C VAL A 244 -7.04 18.71 -8.83
N ARG A 245 -5.82 18.98 -9.29
CA ARG A 245 -5.56 19.26 -10.71
C ARG A 245 -6.01 18.08 -11.56
N ASN A 246 -6.68 18.35 -12.68
CA ASN A 246 -7.29 17.34 -13.56
C ASN A 246 -8.38 16.47 -12.88
N GLY A 247 -8.74 16.72 -11.63
CA GLY A 247 -9.73 15.95 -10.88
C GLY A 247 -11.08 15.83 -11.58
N ASN A 248 -11.56 16.94 -12.17
CA ASN A 248 -12.85 16.99 -12.85
C ASN A 248 -12.78 16.81 -14.38
N MET A 249 -11.62 17.07 -14.99
CA MET A 249 -11.44 16.99 -16.44
C MET A 249 -10.04 16.52 -16.79
N CYS A 250 -9.93 15.35 -17.43
CA CYS A 250 -8.67 14.79 -17.92
C CYS A 250 -8.32 15.28 -19.35
N LYS A 251 -7.13 14.94 -19.80
CA LYS A 251 -6.65 15.25 -21.16
C LYS A 251 -7.05 14.19 -22.19
N CYS A 252 -7.41 13.00 -21.74
CA CYS A 252 -7.83 11.92 -22.62
C CYS A 252 -9.24 12.15 -23.22
N PRO A 253 -9.68 11.37 -24.22
CA PRO A 253 -10.98 11.52 -24.85
C PRO A 253 -12.19 11.37 -23.91
N CYS A 254 -12.06 10.67 -22.79
CA CYS A 254 -13.17 10.47 -21.86
C CYS A 254 -13.64 11.75 -21.16
N LYS A 255 -12.76 12.74 -20.98
CA LYS A 255 -13.03 14.05 -20.35
C LYS A 255 -13.63 14.01 -18.94
N SER A 256 -13.64 12.83 -18.28
CA SER A 256 -14.29 12.63 -16.97
C SER A 256 -13.39 12.87 -15.76
N GLY A 257 -12.18 13.37 -16.00
CA GLY A 257 -11.22 13.64 -14.93
C GLY A 257 -10.50 12.39 -14.41
N ILE A 258 -9.53 12.63 -13.51
CA ILE A 258 -8.71 11.56 -12.91
C ILE A 258 -9.37 10.95 -11.67
N ALA A 259 -10.39 11.62 -11.10
CA ALA A 259 -11.03 11.13 -9.88
C ALA A 259 -11.64 9.74 -10.08
N PRO A 260 -11.25 8.73 -9.30
CA PRO A 260 -11.81 7.39 -9.42
C PRO A 260 -13.23 7.34 -8.87
N THR A 261 -14.02 6.38 -9.37
CA THR A 261 -15.41 6.21 -8.97
C THR A 261 -15.77 4.77 -8.64
N VAL A 262 -14.97 3.80 -9.07
CA VAL A 262 -15.31 2.37 -9.03
C VAL A 262 -14.97 1.74 -7.69
N SER A 263 -13.76 1.92 -7.21
CA SER A 263 -13.24 1.22 -6.03
C SER A 263 -13.26 2.09 -4.79
N LYS A 264 -14.38 1.99 -4.03
CA LYS A 264 -14.47 2.49 -2.65
C LYS A 264 -13.95 1.44 -1.68
N VAL A 265 -13.30 1.90 -0.60
CA VAL A 265 -12.72 1.07 0.45
C VAL A 265 -13.31 1.38 1.83
N ASP A 266 -13.11 0.48 2.80
CA ASP A 266 -13.60 0.68 4.17
C ASP A 266 -12.73 1.67 4.94
N VAL A 267 -11.41 1.64 4.73
CA VAL A 267 -10.45 2.59 5.31
C VAL A 267 -9.59 3.18 4.20
N LEU A 268 -9.62 4.50 4.07
CA LEU A 268 -8.76 5.26 3.17
C LEU A 268 -7.66 5.95 3.97
N LEU A 269 -6.41 5.79 3.53
CA LEU A 269 -5.27 6.57 3.99
C LEU A 269 -4.76 7.44 2.83
N SER A 270 -4.46 8.70 3.12
CA SER A 270 -3.64 9.53 2.24
C SER A 270 -2.26 9.71 2.84
N ALA A 271 -1.25 9.88 2.01
CA ALA A 271 0.10 10.20 2.44
C ALA A 271 0.75 11.16 1.44
N THR A 272 1.93 11.68 1.76
CA THR A 272 2.73 12.47 0.82
C THR A 272 3.41 11.58 -0.22
N VAL A 273 3.78 10.38 0.19
CA VAL A 273 4.29 9.26 -0.60
C VAL A 273 3.55 8.04 -0.10
N SER A 274 2.93 7.25 -0.94
CA SER A 274 2.10 6.12 -0.52
C SER A 274 2.87 5.10 0.32
N ASN A 275 4.16 4.87 0.02
CA ASN A 275 5.05 4.05 0.83
C ASN A 275 5.04 4.48 2.31
N TRP A 276 4.98 5.78 2.61
CA TRP A 276 5.02 6.29 3.98
C TRP A 276 3.82 5.85 4.82
N ALA A 277 2.64 5.74 4.22
CA ALA A 277 1.49 5.17 4.92
C ALA A 277 1.66 3.67 5.16
N GLY A 278 2.26 2.94 4.23
CA GLY A 278 2.64 1.53 4.42
C GLY A 278 3.57 1.34 5.62
N TYR A 279 4.59 2.21 5.76
CA TYR A 279 5.50 2.21 6.93
C TYR A 279 4.77 2.54 8.22
N ALA A 280 3.93 3.58 8.20
CA ALA A 280 3.15 3.99 9.38
C ALA A 280 2.23 2.87 9.89
N VAL A 281 1.52 2.18 8.99
CA VAL A 281 0.66 1.04 9.33
C VAL A 281 1.50 -0.14 9.86
N SER A 282 2.63 -0.48 9.21
CA SER A 282 3.55 -1.52 9.65
C SER A 282 4.07 -1.27 11.07
N ILE A 283 4.53 -0.05 11.32
CA ILE A 283 5.09 0.37 12.61
C ILE A 283 4.01 0.37 13.71
N LEU A 284 2.82 0.90 13.42
CA LEU A 284 1.73 0.92 14.40
C LEU A 284 1.19 -0.49 14.68
N LEU A 285 1.11 -1.36 13.68
CA LEU A 285 0.70 -2.76 13.85
C LEU A 285 1.70 -3.53 14.72
N GLY A 286 3.01 -3.35 14.48
CA GLY A 286 4.05 -3.92 15.33
C GLY A 286 3.94 -3.48 16.79
N LEU A 287 3.68 -2.20 17.03
CA LEU A 287 3.44 -1.66 18.38
C LEU A 287 2.18 -2.25 19.02
N ALA A 288 1.07 -2.27 18.29
CA ALA A 288 -0.22 -2.74 18.79
C ALA A 288 -0.19 -4.24 19.18
N GLU A 289 0.54 -5.04 18.41
CA GLU A 289 0.73 -6.49 18.68
C GLU A 289 1.90 -6.80 19.62
N GLY A 290 2.63 -5.78 20.08
CA GLY A 290 3.78 -5.95 20.97
C GLY A 290 4.98 -6.62 20.32
N ASN A 291 5.06 -6.61 18.99
CA ASN A 291 6.16 -7.20 18.20
C ASN A 291 6.94 -6.10 17.46
N LEU A 292 7.94 -5.53 18.13
CA LEU A 292 8.72 -4.42 17.57
C LEU A 292 9.62 -4.86 16.38
N ASP A 293 9.94 -6.15 16.28
CA ASP A 293 10.73 -6.70 15.16
C ASP A 293 9.92 -6.76 13.86
N ALA A 294 8.58 -6.69 13.96
CA ALA A 294 7.71 -6.61 12.79
C ALA A 294 7.66 -5.23 12.16
N MET A 295 8.07 -4.19 12.89
CA MET A 295 8.13 -2.82 12.37
C MET A 295 9.18 -2.70 11.27
N ASP A 296 8.91 -1.83 10.33
CA ASP A 296 9.94 -1.46 9.36
C ASP A 296 11.10 -0.71 10.04
N SER A 297 12.28 -0.73 9.41
CA SER A 297 13.49 -0.13 9.94
C SER A 297 14.32 0.54 8.86
N GLU A 298 15.20 1.42 9.29
CA GLU A 298 16.11 2.14 8.42
C GLU A 298 16.97 1.20 7.55
N GLU A 299 17.41 0.09 8.14
CA GLU A 299 18.21 -0.90 7.43
C GLU A 299 17.39 -1.70 6.42
N LEU A 300 16.18 -2.09 6.78
CA LEU A 300 15.27 -2.81 5.88
C LEU A 300 14.89 -1.92 4.70
N GLU A 301 14.51 -0.68 4.95
CA GLU A 301 14.17 0.28 3.90
C GLU A 301 15.33 0.54 2.94
N GLN A 302 16.55 0.76 3.46
CA GLN A 302 17.71 0.93 2.60
C GLN A 302 17.93 -0.25 1.65
N ARG A 303 17.70 -1.48 2.11
CA ARG A 303 17.79 -2.67 1.26
C ARG A 303 16.71 -2.69 0.18
N VAL A 304 15.47 -2.32 0.56
CA VAL A 304 14.34 -2.28 -0.37
C VAL A 304 14.60 -1.23 -1.45
N LEU A 305 14.95 -0.01 -1.07
CA LEU A 305 15.26 1.07 -2.01
C LEU A 305 16.43 0.72 -2.94
N ASN A 306 17.47 0.06 -2.43
CA ASN A 306 18.58 -0.40 -3.26
C ASN A 306 18.15 -1.48 -4.27
N SER A 307 17.18 -2.33 -3.93
CA SER A 307 16.68 -3.37 -4.84
C SER A 307 15.98 -2.80 -6.07
N TYR A 308 15.52 -1.56 -6.01
CA TYR A 308 14.92 -0.86 -7.14
C TYR A 308 15.91 -0.65 -8.31
N ILE A 309 17.21 -0.60 -8.01
CA ILE A 309 18.26 -0.54 -9.04
C ILE A 309 18.23 -1.82 -9.88
N ASP A 310 18.19 -2.98 -9.22
CA ASP A 310 18.19 -4.28 -9.87
C ASP A 310 16.84 -4.60 -10.56
N ALA A 311 15.73 -4.10 -10.02
CA ALA A 311 14.40 -4.20 -10.62
C ALA A 311 14.17 -3.17 -11.74
N GLU A 312 15.08 -2.19 -11.90
CA GLU A 312 14.94 -1.06 -12.81
C GLU A 312 13.67 -0.22 -12.55
N PHE A 313 13.23 -0.18 -11.28
CA PHE A 313 12.13 0.71 -10.90
C PHE A 313 12.60 2.15 -10.88
N HIS A 314 11.73 3.07 -11.25
CA HIS A 314 12.11 4.45 -11.47
C HIS A 314 11.28 5.44 -10.62
N ASP A 315 11.95 6.49 -10.18
CA ASP A 315 11.30 7.65 -9.57
C ASP A 315 10.65 8.50 -10.68
N SER A 316 9.32 8.54 -10.69
CA SER A 316 8.52 9.23 -11.72
C SER A 316 8.75 10.73 -11.75
N ILE A 317 8.99 11.36 -10.61
CA ILE A 317 9.22 12.80 -10.48
C ILE A 317 10.68 13.14 -10.76
N GLY A 318 11.61 12.37 -10.18
CA GLY A 318 13.05 12.57 -10.34
C GLY A 318 13.60 12.06 -11.68
N SER A 319 12.81 11.32 -12.47
CA SER A 319 13.18 10.75 -13.77
C SER A 319 14.48 9.95 -13.71
N ARG A 320 14.61 9.07 -12.71
CA ARG A 320 15.83 8.25 -12.48
C ARG A 320 15.46 6.86 -11.98
N VAL A 321 16.26 5.86 -12.37
CA VAL A 321 16.23 4.51 -11.80
C VAL A 321 16.98 4.54 -10.46
N GLY A 322 16.43 3.86 -9.45
CA GLY A 322 17.14 3.66 -8.18
C GLY A 322 16.41 4.17 -6.94
N PRO A 323 17.12 4.42 -5.87
CA PRO A 323 16.57 4.46 -4.51
C PRO A 323 15.85 5.77 -4.13
N ALA A 324 15.37 6.53 -5.11
CA ALA A 324 14.52 7.70 -4.89
C ALA A 324 13.06 7.35 -5.13
N VAL A 325 12.16 8.02 -4.42
CA VAL A 325 10.71 7.86 -4.55
C VAL A 325 10.07 9.25 -4.54
N ASP A 326 9.25 9.54 -5.55
CA ASP A 326 8.47 10.78 -5.63
C ASP A 326 9.28 12.08 -5.51
N GLY A 327 10.50 12.07 -6.10
CA GLY A 327 11.41 13.20 -6.06
C GLY A 327 12.16 13.35 -4.74
N CYS A 328 11.97 12.45 -3.78
CA CYS A 328 12.71 12.40 -2.54
C CYS A 328 13.82 11.33 -2.62
N GLU A 329 15.02 11.68 -2.17
CA GLU A 329 16.14 10.76 -2.06
C GLU A 329 15.92 9.75 -0.95
N ASP A 330 16.65 8.62 -1.00
CA ASP A 330 16.58 7.52 -0.03
C ASP A 330 16.73 7.98 1.43
N TYR A 331 17.62 8.90 1.72
CA TYR A 331 17.82 9.41 3.07
C TYR A 331 16.58 10.08 3.69
N VAL A 332 15.65 10.62 2.86
CA VAL A 332 14.40 11.22 3.33
C VAL A 332 13.47 10.14 3.86
N HIS A 333 13.33 9.02 3.13
CA HIS A 333 12.50 7.88 3.54
C HIS A 333 13.06 7.23 4.80
N ILE A 334 14.36 7.03 4.88
CA ILE A 334 15.07 6.48 6.05
C ILE A 334 14.89 7.38 7.27
N ALA A 335 15.07 8.71 7.10
CA ALA A 335 14.86 9.66 8.19
C ALA A 335 13.40 9.64 8.70
N LEU A 336 12.43 9.50 7.81
CA LEU A 336 11.02 9.40 8.20
C LEU A 336 10.75 8.14 9.03
N ILE A 337 11.24 6.98 8.62
CA ILE A 337 11.13 5.74 9.39
C ILE A 337 11.78 5.90 10.77
N SER A 338 12.95 6.52 10.83
CA SER A 338 13.63 6.82 12.10
C SER A 338 12.77 7.67 13.04
N LEU A 339 12.09 8.71 12.51
CA LEU A 339 11.16 9.56 13.28
C LEU A 339 9.94 8.77 13.73
N MET A 340 9.34 7.95 12.87
CA MET A 340 8.20 7.10 13.21
C MET A 340 8.56 6.09 14.31
N ARG A 341 9.68 5.39 14.19
CA ARG A 341 10.18 4.47 15.22
C ARG A 341 10.49 5.18 16.54
N LYS A 342 11.09 6.37 16.47
CA LYS A 342 11.33 7.19 17.66
C LYS A 342 10.04 7.58 18.36
N THR A 343 9.00 7.93 17.61
CA THR A 343 7.66 8.22 18.15
C THR A 343 7.11 7.03 18.93
N VAL A 344 7.22 5.81 18.40
CA VAL A 344 6.83 4.58 19.10
C VAL A 344 7.58 4.40 20.41
N MET A 345 8.91 4.51 20.38
CA MET A 345 9.74 4.33 21.58
C MET A 345 9.43 5.36 22.67
N MET A 346 9.11 6.59 22.27
CA MET A 346 8.69 7.63 23.23
C MET A 346 7.27 7.37 23.74
N GLY A 347 6.37 6.87 22.89
CA GLY A 347 5.02 6.46 23.27
C GLY A 347 5.03 5.38 24.35
N ILE A 348 5.78 4.29 24.13
CA ILE A 348 5.94 3.19 25.11
C ILE A 348 6.46 3.72 26.45
N LYS A 349 7.48 4.59 26.42
CA LYS A 349 8.06 5.16 27.64
C LYS A 349 7.06 6.03 28.40
N ARG A 350 6.21 6.78 27.70
CA ARG A 350 5.30 7.78 28.31
C ARG A 350 3.96 7.18 28.73
N PHE A 351 3.48 6.18 27.99
CA PHE A 351 2.17 5.55 28.15
C PHE A 351 2.28 4.02 28.24
N PRO A 352 3.02 3.47 29.23
CA PRO A 352 3.18 2.02 29.33
C PRO A 352 1.83 1.33 29.51
N ALA A 353 1.76 0.03 29.11
CA ALA A 353 0.57 -0.81 29.23
C ALA A 353 0.12 -1.04 30.67
#